data_01eacbe31d1ffba6c7aa22e45dd423b5
#
_entry.id   01eacbe31d1ffba6c7aa22e45dd423b5
#
_cell.length_a   1.000
_cell.length_b   1.000
_cell.length_c   1.000
_cell.angle_alpha   90.00
_cell.angle_beta   90.00
_cell.angle_gamma   90.00
#
_symmetry.space_group_name_H-M   'P 1'
#
loop_
_entity.id
_entity.type
_entity.pdbx_description
1 polymer ?
#
loop_
_entity_poly.entity_id
_entity_poly.type
_entity_poly.pdbx_seq_one_letter_code
_entity_poly.pdbx_strand_id
1 'polypeptide(L)'
;MRAAITVGAVLAVIPFVPWGDFLSHTVGSSGTALRQKVVIDNNPKYGAAAGKPVNVNDLTTFPPDSHWVVTYPSSGNPTQDAQNPDTFVKFELIRLPAGELGGDAKGAESFVAFSKVCVHLWCSPNYNPLQGHEQYECPCHGSIYEVPDGKAVQGPASQQPPPTNAIPMLTLTADSSGQLFIEPPVWDVDHNGVIGYGRNYSSYLDYIKPAAEGSG
;
A
#
# COMPACT_ATOMS: atom_id res chain seq x y z
N MET A 1 21.25 38.71 38.08
CA MET A 1 21.73 37.81 37.02
C MET A 1 21.17 36.39 37.04
N ARG A 2 20.83 35.78 38.19
CA ARG A 2 20.32 34.42 38.26
C ARG A 2 18.89 34.22 37.68
N ALA A 3 18.02 35.22 37.78
CA ALA A 3 16.63 35.13 37.29
C ALA A 3 16.51 35.19 35.76
N ALA A 4 17.40 35.90 35.07
CA ALA A 4 17.38 36.03 33.62
C ALA A 4 17.78 34.72 32.90
N ILE A 5 18.66 33.92 33.53
CA ILE A 5 19.10 32.64 32.98
C ILE A 5 17.96 31.59 33.07
N THR A 6 17.19 31.63 34.17
CA THR A 6 16.07 30.68 34.37
C THR A 6 14.93 30.93 33.40
N VAL A 7 14.60 32.21 33.11
CA VAL A 7 13.57 32.57 32.13
C VAL A 7 14.01 32.23 30.72
N GLY A 8 15.29 32.46 30.38
CA GLY A 8 15.82 32.04 29.07
C GLY A 8 15.82 30.55 28.85
N ALA A 9 16.11 29.75 29.87
CA ALA A 9 16.06 28.27 29.76
C ALA A 9 14.63 27.74 29.57
N VAL A 10 13.65 28.33 30.26
CA VAL A 10 12.23 27.93 30.11
C VAL A 10 11.71 28.31 28.73
N LEU A 11 12.05 29.48 28.22
CA LEU A 11 11.61 29.92 26.88
C LEU A 11 12.31 29.17 25.75
N ALA A 12 13.48 28.59 25.98
CA ALA A 12 14.14 27.73 24.98
C ALA A 12 13.57 26.32 24.92
N VAL A 13 12.93 25.82 25.99
CA VAL A 13 12.37 24.47 26.05
C VAL A 13 10.95 24.41 25.49
N ILE A 14 10.13 25.44 25.71
CA ILE A 14 8.73 25.49 25.30
C ILE A 14 8.51 25.26 23.79
N PRO A 15 9.30 25.81 22.86
CA PRO A 15 9.10 25.54 21.44
C PRO A 15 9.56 24.15 20.98
N PHE A 16 10.35 23.43 21.79
CA PHE A 16 10.84 22.10 21.42
C PHE A 16 9.93 20.94 21.86
N VAL A 17 9.05 21.15 22.83
CA VAL A 17 8.13 20.11 23.29
C VAL A 17 7.12 19.70 22.20
N PRO A 18 6.48 20.62 21.45
CA PRO A 18 5.64 20.26 20.32
C PRO A 18 6.41 19.60 19.18
N TRP A 19 7.67 20.01 18.96
CA TRP A 19 8.55 19.39 17.96
C TRP A 19 9.00 17.99 18.37
N GLY A 20 9.20 17.75 19.65
CA GLY A 20 9.47 16.42 20.20
C GLY A 20 8.31 15.48 19.97
N ASP A 21 7.08 15.91 20.23
CA ASP A 21 5.88 15.13 19.95
C ASP A 21 5.66 14.94 18.45
N PHE A 22 5.86 15.97 17.64
CA PHE A 22 5.80 15.87 16.19
C PHE A 22 6.84 14.88 15.65
N LEU A 23 8.11 14.98 16.10
CA LEU A 23 9.15 14.02 15.71
C LEU A 23 8.91 12.62 16.27
N SER A 24 8.34 12.48 17.45
CA SER A 24 7.96 11.17 17.98
C SER A 24 6.80 10.54 17.21
N HIS A 25 5.90 11.34 16.63
CA HIS A 25 4.83 10.86 15.76
C HIS A 25 5.31 10.60 14.33
N THR A 26 6.31 11.34 13.85
CA THR A 26 6.86 11.18 12.50
C THR A 26 8.05 10.22 12.42
N VAL A 27 8.81 10.06 13.51
CA VAL A 27 9.94 9.12 13.62
C VAL A 27 9.60 8.01 14.61
N GLY A 28 8.53 8.19 15.33
CA GLY A 28 8.19 7.32 16.42
C GLY A 28 7.13 6.31 16.04
N SER A 29 7.41 5.44 16.27
CA SER A 29 7.44 4.01 16.45
C SER A 29 8.00 3.42 15.15
N SER A 30 9.26 3.06 15.22
CA SER A 30 9.72 1.79 14.72
C SER A 30 8.90 0.68 15.43
N GLY A 31 7.58 0.78 15.38
CA GLY A 31 6.72 -0.36 15.40
C GLY A 31 7.26 -1.15 14.23
N THR A 32 8.02 -2.18 14.50
CA THR A 32 8.45 -3.18 13.56
C THR A 32 7.26 -3.41 12.66
N ALA A 33 7.38 -3.01 11.39
CA ALA A 33 6.34 -3.29 10.41
C ALA A 33 6.14 -4.80 10.49
N LEU A 34 5.08 -5.22 11.18
CA LEU A 34 4.86 -6.62 11.50
C LEU A 34 4.11 -7.25 10.34
N ARG A 35 4.44 -8.49 10.04
CA ARG A 35 3.60 -9.34 9.22
C ARG A 35 2.18 -9.34 9.79
N GLN A 36 1.20 -8.94 9.01
CA GLN A 36 -0.19 -8.82 9.46
C GLN A 36 -1.13 -9.67 8.63
N LYS A 37 -2.15 -10.25 9.25
CA LYS A 37 -3.24 -10.90 8.52
C LYS A 37 -3.96 -9.88 7.66
N VAL A 38 -4.26 -10.26 6.43
CA VAL A 38 -5.15 -9.46 5.58
C VAL A 38 -6.58 -9.63 6.09
N VAL A 39 -7.17 -8.52 6.51
CA VAL A 39 -8.57 -8.45 6.93
C VAL A 39 -9.23 -7.35 6.12
N ILE A 40 -10.39 -7.66 5.52
CA ILE A 40 -11.16 -6.68 4.76
C ILE A 40 -11.71 -5.62 5.70
N ASP A 41 -11.59 -4.35 5.34
CA ASP A 41 -12.21 -3.25 6.06
C ASP A 41 -13.71 -3.53 6.24
N ASN A 42 -14.24 -3.33 7.46
CA ASN A 42 -15.64 -3.61 7.75
C ASN A 42 -16.58 -2.55 7.16
N ASN A 43 -16.71 -2.57 5.84
CA ASN A 43 -17.63 -1.71 5.08
C ASN A 43 -18.78 -2.56 4.54
N PRO A 44 -20.05 -2.20 4.80
CA PRO A 44 -21.24 -2.95 4.35
C PRO A 44 -21.28 -3.24 2.84
N LYS A 45 -20.65 -2.39 2.01
CA LYS A 45 -20.57 -2.61 0.56
C LYS A 45 -19.89 -3.93 0.15
N TYR A 46 -19.08 -4.50 1.05
CA TYR A 46 -18.35 -5.75 0.80
C TYR A 46 -19.13 -7.01 1.21
N GLY A 47 -20.38 -6.86 1.67
CA GLY A 47 -21.27 -7.98 1.97
C GLY A 47 -20.65 -9.00 2.93
N ALA A 48 -20.58 -10.25 2.50
CA ALA A 48 -20.05 -11.36 3.32
C ALA A 48 -18.54 -11.24 3.61
N ALA A 49 -17.78 -10.48 2.82
CA ALA A 49 -16.35 -10.28 3.01
C ALA A 49 -16.03 -9.21 4.06
N ALA A 50 -16.98 -8.31 4.40
CA ALA A 50 -16.76 -7.21 5.32
C ALA A 50 -16.24 -7.69 6.69
N GLY A 51 -15.11 -7.16 7.13
CA GLY A 51 -14.48 -7.52 8.41
C GLY A 51 -13.90 -8.93 8.48
N LYS A 52 -13.86 -9.68 7.37
CA LYS A 52 -13.36 -11.06 7.34
C LYS A 52 -11.86 -11.13 7.06
N PRO A 53 -11.14 -12.06 7.70
CA PRO A 53 -9.80 -12.42 7.27
C PRO A 53 -9.86 -13.13 5.92
N VAL A 54 -8.91 -12.80 5.03
CA VAL A 54 -8.87 -13.35 3.68
C VAL A 54 -8.22 -14.72 3.66
N ASN A 55 -8.93 -15.71 3.15
CA ASN A 55 -8.39 -17.05 2.90
C ASN A 55 -8.39 -17.34 1.39
N VAL A 56 -7.23 -17.69 0.85
CA VAL A 56 -7.04 -17.93 -0.59
C VAL A 56 -7.89 -19.12 -1.11
N ASN A 57 -8.29 -20.03 -0.22
CA ASN A 57 -9.11 -21.21 -0.54
C ASN A 57 -10.62 -20.89 -0.53
N ASP A 58 -11.04 -19.77 0.03
CA ASP A 58 -12.46 -19.37 0.11
C ASP A 58 -12.89 -18.60 -1.16
N LEU A 59 -13.18 -19.36 -2.21
CA LEU A 59 -13.67 -18.82 -3.48
C LEU A 59 -15.12 -18.28 -3.40
N THR A 60 -15.85 -18.61 -2.34
CA THR A 60 -17.23 -18.15 -2.16
C THR A 60 -17.28 -16.74 -1.62
N THR A 61 -16.48 -16.45 -0.60
CA THR A 61 -16.39 -15.11 -0.02
C THR A 61 -15.49 -14.19 -0.84
N PHE A 62 -14.44 -14.75 -1.43
CA PHE A 62 -13.44 -14.03 -2.21
C PHE A 62 -13.33 -14.63 -3.63
N PRO A 63 -14.33 -14.45 -4.49
CA PRO A 63 -14.30 -15.01 -5.85
C PRO A 63 -13.22 -14.31 -6.71
N PRO A 64 -12.73 -14.96 -7.79
CA PRO A 64 -11.92 -14.29 -8.79
C PRO A 64 -12.58 -13.04 -9.35
N ASP A 65 -11.78 -12.08 -9.82
CA ASP A 65 -12.22 -10.80 -10.37
C ASP A 65 -13.03 -9.94 -9.37
N SER A 66 -12.63 -9.97 -8.10
CA SER A 66 -13.27 -9.19 -7.04
C SER A 66 -12.25 -8.34 -6.29
N HIS A 67 -12.73 -7.31 -5.62
CA HIS A 67 -11.86 -6.36 -4.95
C HIS A 67 -12.45 -5.81 -3.65
N TRP A 68 -11.57 -5.41 -2.74
CA TRP A 68 -11.91 -4.89 -1.42
C TRP A 68 -10.86 -3.87 -0.98
N VAL A 69 -11.18 -3.06 0.01
CA VAL A 69 -10.17 -2.23 0.68
C VAL A 69 -9.70 -2.92 1.95
N VAL A 70 -8.40 -2.86 2.15
CA VAL A 70 -7.70 -3.26 3.37
C VAL A 70 -6.87 -2.10 3.89
N THR A 71 -6.68 -2.04 5.20
CA THR A 71 -5.86 -1.02 5.85
C THR A 71 -4.53 -1.63 6.29
N TYR A 72 -3.42 -0.98 5.96
CA TYR A 72 -2.10 -1.38 6.43
C TYR A 72 -1.25 -0.15 6.81
N PRO A 73 -0.65 -0.10 8.02
CA PRO A 73 -0.86 -1.04 9.11
C PRO A 73 -2.29 -1.00 9.65
N SER A 74 -2.85 -2.17 9.98
CA SER A 74 -4.18 -2.30 10.58
C SER A 74 -4.15 -1.92 12.05
N SER A 75 -5.22 -1.30 12.54
CA SER A 75 -5.44 -1.07 13.98
C SER A 75 -5.76 -2.35 14.77
N GLY A 76 -5.99 -3.47 14.07
CA GLY A 76 -6.52 -4.71 14.63
C GLY A 76 -8.05 -4.73 14.75
N ASN A 77 -8.72 -3.63 14.40
CA ASN A 77 -10.18 -3.53 14.38
C ASN A 77 -10.67 -3.10 12.99
N PRO A 78 -11.26 -4.00 12.19
CA PRO A 78 -11.64 -3.71 10.81
C PRO A 78 -12.73 -2.62 10.68
N THR A 79 -13.48 -2.32 11.75
CA THR A 79 -14.44 -1.21 11.74
C THR A 79 -13.72 0.13 11.91
N GLN A 80 -12.72 0.22 12.80
CA GLN A 80 -11.88 1.41 12.93
C GLN A 80 -11.06 1.62 11.65
N ASP A 81 -10.52 0.55 11.10
CA ASP A 81 -9.80 0.57 9.83
C ASP A 81 -10.69 1.14 8.74
N ALA A 82 -11.92 0.66 8.57
CA ALA A 82 -12.86 1.17 7.58
C ALA A 82 -13.19 2.67 7.73
N GLN A 83 -13.15 3.18 8.95
CA GLN A 83 -13.43 4.58 9.28
C GLN A 83 -12.21 5.50 9.17
N ASN A 84 -11.00 4.93 9.04
CA ASN A 84 -9.78 5.71 8.91
C ASN A 84 -9.80 6.50 7.58
N PRO A 85 -9.77 7.84 7.61
CA PRO A 85 -9.84 8.67 6.41
C PRO A 85 -8.51 8.77 5.65
N ASP A 86 -7.41 8.28 6.23
CA ASP A 86 -6.10 8.36 5.63
C ASP A 86 -5.98 7.38 4.46
N THR A 87 -5.92 7.92 3.25
CA THR A 87 -5.78 7.12 2.02
C THR A 87 -4.41 6.48 1.86
N PHE A 88 -3.37 7.01 2.53
CA PHE A 88 -2.02 6.46 2.45
C PHE A 88 -1.86 5.10 3.14
N VAL A 89 -2.76 4.78 4.05
CA VAL A 89 -2.81 3.45 4.70
C VAL A 89 -3.84 2.52 4.06
N LYS A 90 -4.50 2.96 2.99
CA LYS A 90 -5.51 2.16 2.27
C LYS A 90 -4.92 1.49 1.04
N PHE A 91 -5.27 0.23 0.88
CA PHE A 91 -4.89 -0.58 -0.29
C PHE A 91 -6.11 -1.27 -0.87
N GLU A 92 -6.18 -1.30 -2.19
CA GLU A 92 -7.14 -2.12 -2.90
C GLU A 92 -6.58 -3.52 -3.02
N LEU A 93 -7.18 -4.46 -2.31
CA LEU A 93 -6.92 -5.88 -2.46
C LEU A 93 -7.77 -6.39 -3.63
N ILE A 94 -7.14 -6.93 -4.63
CA ILE A 94 -7.79 -7.48 -5.82
C ILE A 94 -7.48 -8.96 -5.85
N ARG A 95 -8.51 -9.81 -5.94
CA ARG A 95 -8.33 -11.17 -6.41
C ARG A 95 -8.34 -11.14 -7.93
N LEU A 96 -7.26 -11.63 -8.52
CA LEU A 96 -7.07 -11.58 -9.96
C LEU A 96 -8.19 -12.32 -10.70
N PRO A 97 -8.49 -11.97 -11.95
CA PRO A 97 -9.33 -12.80 -12.81
C PRO A 97 -8.82 -14.22 -12.91
N ALA A 98 -9.73 -15.17 -13.08
CA ALA A 98 -9.39 -16.57 -13.30
C ALA A 98 -8.65 -16.76 -14.64
N GLY A 99 -7.98 -17.89 -14.78
CA GLY A 99 -7.25 -18.25 -16.01
C GLY A 99 -5.86 -17.63 -16.09
N GLU A 100 -5.54 -16.89 -17.13
CA GLU A 100 -4.18 -16.40 -17.41
C GLU A 100 -3.59 -15.53 -16.27
N LEU A 101 -4.43 -14.79 -15.55
CA LEU A 101 -4.01 -13.97 -14.41
C LEU A 101 -3.97 -14.74 -13.08
N GLY A 102 -4.41 -15.99 -13.04
CA GLY A 102 -4.20 -16.89 -11.91
C GLY A 102 -5.10 -16.67 -10.70
N GLY A 103 -6.23 -15.95 -10.84
CA GLY A 103 -7.12 -15.67 -9.72
C GLY A 103 -7.81 -16.90 -9.10
N ASP A 104 -7.80 -18.00 -9.80
CA ASP A 104 -8.26 -19.32 -9.35
C ASP A 104 -7.18 -20.14 -8.65
N ALA A 105 -5.93 -19.68 -8.61
CA ALA A 105 -4.86 -20.30 -7.84
C ALA A 105 -5.15 -20.26 -6.32
N LYS A 106 -4.55 -21.22 -5.61
CA LYS A 106 -4.73 -21.41 -4.15
C LYS A 106 -3.55 -20.88 -3.35
N GLY A 107 -2.98 -19.74 -3.79
CA GLY A 107 -1.84 -19.11 -3.15
C GLY A 107 -1.98 -17.59 -3.13
N ALA A 108 -1.01 -16.95 -2.53
CA ALA A 108 -0.97 -15.47 -2.45
C ALA A 108 -0.85 -14.81 -3.82
N GLU A 109 -0.30 -15.53 -4.80
CA GLU A 109 -0.17 -15.12 -6.21
C GLU A 109 -1.51 -14.83 -6.90
N SER A 110 -2.62 -15.35 -6.34
CA SER A 110 -3.97 -15.04 -6.83
C SER A 110 -4.48 -13.65 -6.40
N PHE A 111 -3.71 -12.92 -5.60
CA PHE A 111 -4.06 -11.60 -5.12
C PHE A 111 -2.96 -10.57 -5.37
N VAL A 112 -3.38 -9.33 -5.56
CA VAL A 112 -2.51 -8.14 -5.49
C VAL A 112 -3.12 -7.11 -4.56
N ALA A 113 -2.29 -6.28 -3.94
CA ALA A 113 -2.75 -5.19 -3.07
C ALA A 113 -2.08 -3.88 -3.50
N PHE A 114 -2.82 -3.03 -4.19
CA PHE A 114 -2.36 -1.74 -4.69
C PHE A 114 -2.68 -0.60 -3.74
N SER A 115 -1.77 0.36 -3.62
CA SER A 115 -2.04 1.60 -2.89
C SER A 115 -3.28 2.31 -3.45
N LYS A 116 -4.10 2.87 -2.55
CA LYS A 116 -5.21 3.78 -2.92
C LYS A 116 -4.73 5.20 -3.26
N VAL A 117 -3.43 5.38 -3.49
CA VAL A 117 -2.82 6.68 -3.82
C VAL A 117 -2.15 6.60 -5.19
N CYS A 118 -2.74 7.28 -6.17
CA CYS A 118 -2.20 7.41 -7.52
C CYS A 118 -0.85 8.13 -7.50
N VAL A 119 0.14 7.59 -8.21
CA VAL A 119 1.50 8.16 -8.26
C VAL A 119 1.58 9.48 -9.03
N HIS A 120 0.54 9.87 -9.76
CA HIS A 120 0.51 11.16 -10.44
C HIS A 120 0.31 12.32 -9.47
N LEU A 121 -0.89 12.49 -8.90
CA LEU A 121 -1.26 13.57 -7.98
C LEU A 121 -2.17 13.07 -6.84
N TRP A 122 -1.91 11.87 -6.34
CA TRP A 122 -2.48 11.29 -5.11
C TRP A 122 -4.00 11.08 -5.07
N CYS A 123 -4.68 11.13 -6.22
CA CYS A 123 -6.08 10.70 -6.28
C CYS A 123 -6.22 9.21 -5.94
N SER A 124 -7.41 8.79 -5.58
CA SER A 124 -7.68 7.39 -5.23
C SER A 124 -8.12 6.60 -6.47
N PRO A 125 -7.30 5.68 -6.99
CA PRO A 125 -7.69 4.78 -8.07
C PRO A 125 -8.66 3.72 -7.57
N ASN A 126 -9.35 3.07 -8.52
CA ASN A 126 -10.25 1.97 -8.26
C ASN A 126 -10.04 0.84 -9.29
N TYR A 127 -10.24 -0.39 -8.85
CA TYR A 127 -10.26 -1.54 -9.75
C TYR A 127 -11.54 -1.52 -10.59
N ASN A 128 -11.39 -1.77 -11.88
CA ASN A 128 -12.49 -1.89 -12.83
C ASN A 128 -12.55 -3.34 -13.34
N PRO A 129 -13.47 -4.17 -12.82
CA PRO A 129 -13.59 -5.59 -13.16
C PRO A 129 -14.38 -5.85 -14.44
N LEU A 130 -14.58 -4.88 -15.29
CA LEU A 130 -15.29 -5.07 -16.56
C LEU A 130 -14.48 -5.97 -17.48
N GLN A 131 -15.10 -7.02 -18.00
CA GLN A 131 -14.45 -7.98 -18.88
C GLN A 131 -13.71 -7.32 -20.04
N GLY A 132 -12.44 -7.58 -20.18
CA GLY A 132 -11.53 -6.94 -21.12
C GLY A 132 -10.98 -5.59 -20.69
N HIS A 133 -11.26 -5.17 -19.45
CA HIS A 133 -10.81 -3.94 -18.84
C HIS A 133 -10.31 -4.13 -17.42
N GLU A 134 -9.77 -5.29 -17.07
CA GLU A 134 -9.29 -5.63 -15.73
C GLU A 134 -8.11 -4.71 -15.36
N GLN A 135 -8.42 -3.45 -15.11
CA GLN A 135 -7.44 -2.38 -14.91
C GLN A 135 -7.67 -1.65 -13.59
N TYR A 136 -6.61 -1.07 -13.07
CA TYR A 136 -6.66 -0.21 -11.91
C TYR A 136 -6.61 1.24 -12.37
N GLU A 137 -7.73 1.97 -12.24
CA GLU A 137 -7.96 3.23 -12.92
C GLU A 137 -8.04 4.41 -11.96
N CYS A 138 -7.33 5.49 -12.26
CA CYS A 138 -7.40 6.75 -11.54
C CYS A 138 -8.38 7.71 -12.21
N PRO A 139 -9.51 8.08 -11.55
CA PRO A 139 -10.56 8.86 -12.18
C PRO A 139 -10.21 10.33 -12.41
N CYS A 140 -9.17 10.87 -11.74
CA CYS A 140 -8.87 12.30 -11.79
C CYS A 140 -8.27 12.73 -13.14
N HIS A 141 -7.29 11.97 -13.65
CA HIS A 141 -6.57 12.34 -14.87
C HIS A 141 -6.37 11.15 -15.81
N GLY A 142 -7.08 10.05 -15.58
CA GLY A 142 -7.09 8.90 -16.50
C GLY A 142 -5.81 8.09 -16.50
N SER A 143 -5.05 8.06 -15.41
CA SER A 143 -3.94 7.09 -15.29
C SER A 143 -4.50 5.70 -15.11
N ILE A 144 -4.01 4.76 -15.92
CA ILE A 144 -4.42 3.35 -15.91
C ILE A 144 -3.18 2.52 -15.60
N TYR A 145 -3.33 1.59 -14.67
CA TYR A 145 -2.30 0.68 -14.21
C TYR A 145 -2.68 -0.75 -14.56
N GLU A 146 -1.72 -1.50 -15.08
CA GLU A 146 -1.89 -2.93 -15.34
C GLU A 146 -2.05 -3.72 -14.05
N VAL A 147 -2.83 -4.74 -14.13
CA VAL A 147 -2.93 -5.80 -13.12
C VAL A 147 -2.31 -7.05 -13.75
N PRO A 148 -1.33 -7.72 -13.10
CA PRO A 148 -1.01 -7.68 -11.67
C PRO A 148 0.19 -6.81 -11.24
N ASP A 149 0.93 -6.16 -12.14
CA ASP A 149 2.23 -5.55 -11.81
C ASP A 149 2.16 -4.07 -11.38
N GLY A 150 1.00 -3.43 -11.53
CA GLY A 150 0.78 -2.05 -11.10
C GLY A 150 1.47 -1.00 -11.96
N LYS A 151 2.00 -1.35 -13.12
CA LYS A 151 2.68 -0.43 -14.03
C LYS A 151 1.67 0.45 -14.77
N ALA A 152 1.92 1.75 -14.80
CA ALA A 152 1.07 2.67 -15.55
C ALA A 152 1.27 2.50 -17.06
N VAL A 153 0.17 2.24 -17.78
CA VAL A 153 0.17 2.04 -19.23
C VAL A 153 -0.49 3.18 -19.98
N GLN A 154 -1.29 4.00 -19.25
CA GLN A 154 -1.98 5.15 -19.86
C GLN A 154 -2.06 6.31 -18.88
N GLY A 155 -2.28 7.51 -19.43
CA GLY A 155 -2.45 8.75 -18.68
C GLY A 155 -1.13 9.29 -18.13
N PRO A 156 -1.18 10.35 -17.31
CA PRO A 156 0.03 11.07 -16.91
C PRO A 156 0.99 10.25 -16.04
N ALA A 157 0.52 9.25 -15.30
CA ALA A 157 1.42 8.37 -14.54
C ALA A 157 2.36 7.57 -15.46
N SER A 158 1.91 7.20 -16.67
CA SER A 158 2.74 6.45 -17.64
C SER A 158 3.86 7.29 -18.25
N GLN A 159 3.80 8.60 -18.09
CA GLN A 159 4.86 9.52 -18.56
C GLN A 159 5.98 9.70 -17.54
N GLN A 160 5.81 9.19 -16.34
CA GLN A 160 6.86 9.22 -15.33
C GLN A 160 7.94 8.17 -15.64
N PRO A 161 9.21 8.45 -15.32
CA PRO A 161 10.25 7.45 -15.50
C PRO A 161 10.04 6.28 -14.53
N PRO A 162 10.30 5.04 -14.97
CA PRO A 162 10.34 3.92 -14.03
C PRO A 162 11.42 4.14 -12.95
N PRO A 163 11.20 3.69 -11.71
CA PRO A 163 10.07 2.91 -11.22
C PRO A 163 8.90 3.77 -10.73
N THR A 164 8.94 5.11 -10.84
CA THR A 164 7.90 6.02 -10.32
C THR A 164 6.57 5.94 -11.09
N ASN A 165 6.57 5.30 -12.26
CA ASN A 165 5.39 5.07 -13.07
C ASN A 165 4.56 3.84 -12.66
N ALA A 166 4.86 3.20 -11.54
CA ALA A 166 4.06 2.07 -11.05
C ALA A 166 3.44 2.39 -9.70
N ILE A 167 2.20 1.92 -9.50
CA ILE A 167 1.51 2.11 -8.22
C ILE A 167 2.15 1.23 -7.14
N PRO A 168 2.36 1.74 -5.92
CA PRO A 168 2.92 0.94 -4.84
C PRO A 168 2.06 -0.27 -4.50
N MET A 169 2.71 -1.40 -4.21
CA MET A 169 2.08 -2.68 -3.90
C MET A 169 2.57 -3.21 -2.55
N LEU A 170 1.70 -3.91 -1.84
CA LEU A 170 2.09 -4.71 -0.68
C LEU A 170 2.50 -6.11 -1.11
N THR A 171 3.54 -6.65 -0.48
CA THR A 171 3.92 -8.05 -0.63
C THR A 171 2.96 -8.94 0.15
N LEU A 172 2.37 -9.91 -0.53
CA LEU A 172 1.42 -10.85 0.03
C LEU A 172 2.04 -12.24 0.16
N THR A 173 1.72 -12.94 1.24
CA THR A 173 2.05 -14.35 1.47
C THR A 173 0.85 -15.10 1.99
N ALA A 174 0.80 -16.41 1.81
CA ALA A 174 -0.22 -17.26 2.41
C ALA A 174 0.44 -18.35 3.26
N ASP A 175 -0.19 -18.69 4.37
CA ASP A 175 0.24 -19.83 5.17
C ASP A 175 -0.37 -21.14 4.68
N SER A 176 0.02 -22.25 5.30
CA SER A 176 -0.47 -23.59 4.93
C SER A 176 -1.98 -23.78 5.12
N SER A 177 -2.64 -22.94 5.89
CA SER A 177 -4.10 -22.92 6.05
C SER A 177 -4.82 -22.10 4.96
N GLY A 178 -4.05 -21.39 4.14
CA GLY A 178 -4.55 -20.45 3.14
C GLY A 178 -4.84 -19.05 3.68
N GLN A 179 -4.51 -18.74 4.92
CA GLN A 179 -4.66 -17.38 5.47
C GLN A 179 -3.68 -16.43 4.77
N LEU A 180 -4.20 -15.34 4.19
CA LEU A 180 -3.40 -14.33 3.52
C LEU A 180 -2.80 -13.33 4.52
N PHE A 181 -1.54 -12.95 4.30
CA PHE A 181 -0.80 -11.98 5.09
C PHE A 181 -0.18 -10.90 4.22
N ILE A 182 -0.05 -9.71 4.79
CA ILE A 182 0.82 -8.64 4.30
C ILE A 182 2.16 -8.79 5.01
N GLU A 183 3.23 -8.91 4.22
CA GLU A 183 4.60 -8.85 4.75
C GLU A 183 4.99 -7.38 5.01
N PRO A 184 5.89 -7.13 5.99
CA PRO A 184 6.38 -5.79 6.24
C PRO A 184 6.94 -5.17 4.94
N PRO A 185 6.50 -3.97 4.55
CA PRO A 185 7.07 -3.31 3.38
C PRO A 185 8.54 -2.98 3.65
N VAL A 186 9.38 -3.22 2.65
CA VAL A 186 10.75 -2.71 2.66
C VAL A 186 10.69 -1.26 2.21
N TRP A 187 10.98 -0.34 3.14
CA TRP A 187 11.00 1.09 2.86
C TRP A 187 12.32 1.44 2.18
N ASP A 188 12.26 1.96 0.97
CA ASP A 188 13.43 2.54 0.33
C ASP A 188 13.46 4.05 0.66
N VAL A 189 14.26 4.41 1.64
CA VAL A 189 14.47 5.81 2.06
C VAL A 189 15.51 6.55 1.21
N ASP A 190 16.27 5.85 0.37
CA ASP A 190 17.46 6.42 -0.29
C ASP A 190 17.15 7.10 -1.63
N HIS A 191 15.94 6.94 -2.18
CA HIS A 191 15.55 7.53 -3.45
C HIS A 191 14.55 8.67 -3.28
N ASN A 192 15.05 9.84 -2.87
CA ASN A 192 14.32 11.12 -2.85
C ASN A 192 13.15 11.25 -1.85
N GLY A 193 13.17 10.53 -0.75
CA GLY A 193 12.13 10.63 0.29
C GLY A 193 10.75 10.12 -0.15
N VAL A 194 10.65 9.52 -1.33
CA VAL A 194 9.44 8.80 -1.73
C VAL A 194 9.44 7.46 -1.04
N ILE A 195 8.70 7.37 0.04
CA ILE A 195 8.42 6.11 0.73
C ILE A 195 7.68 5.23 -0.28
N GLY A 196 8.42 4.34 -0.92
CA GLY A 196 7.87 3.35 -1.83
C GLY A 196 7.13 2.29 -1.04
N TYR A 197 5.83 2.46 -0.84
CA TYR A 197 4.98 1.42 -0.26
C TYR A 197 5.06 0.16 -1.12
N GLY A 198 5.74 -0.88 -0.61
CA GLY A 198 5.56 -2.24 -1.06
C GLY A 198 5.86 -2.54 -2.53
N ARG A 199 6.70 -1.76 -3.21
CA ARG A 199 7.32 -2.25 -4.42
C ARG A 199 8.16 -3.45 -4.05
N ASN A 200 8.03 -4.53 -4.79
CA ASN A 200 8.92 -5.65 -4.63
C ASN A 200 10.35 -5.13 -4.88
N TYR A 201 11.13 -5.02 -3.79
CA TYR A 201 12.48 -4.48 -3.83
C TYR A 201 13.38 -5.24 -4.83
N SER A 202 13.10 -6.52 -5.08
CA SER A 202 13.80 -7.31 -6.07
C SER A 202 13.56 -6.79 -7.51
N SER A 203 12.33 -6.43 -7.87
CA SER A 203 12.06 -5.87 -9.21
C SER A 203 12.63 -4.46 -9.37
N TYR A 204 12.73 -3.70 -8.27
CA TYR A 204 13.43 -2.42 -8.28
C TYR A 204 14.93 -2.59 -8.47
N LEU A 205 15.58 -3.51 -7.74
CA LEU A 205 17.00 -3.81 -7.89
C LEU A 205 17.36 -4.33 -9.28
N ASP A 206 16.50 -5.18 -9.86
CA ASP A 206 16.69 -5.67 -11.22
C ASP A 206 16.56 -4.55 -12.26
N TYR A 207 15.79 -3.52 -11.96
CA TYR A 207 15.61 -2.37 -12.82
C TYR A 207 16.77 -1.38 -12.76
N ILE A 208 17.37 -1.14 -11.59
CA ILE A 208 18.50 -0.17 -11.45
C ILE A 208 19.87 -0.77 -11.72
N LYS A 209 20.06 -2.09 -11.60
CA LYS A 209 21.33 -2.78 -11.89
C LYS A 209 21.92 -2.48 -13.26
N PRO A 210 21.15 -2.48 -14.38
CA PRO A 210 21.72 -2.20 -15.70
C PRO A 210 22.28 -0.78 -15.85
N ALA A 211 21.77 0.18 -15.09
CA ALA A 211 22.24 1.56 -15.15
C ALA A 211 23.56 1.77 -14.37
N ALA A 212 23.82 0.97 -13.35
CA ALA A 212 25.03 1.05 -12.55
C ALA A 212 26.24 0.35 -13.24
N GLU A 213 25.99 -0.66 -14.06
CA GLU A 213 27.04 -1.40 -14.79
C GLU A 213 27.47 -0.72 -16.10
N GLY A 214 26.73 0.27 -16.59
CA GLY A 214 27.01 0.99 -17.83
C GLY A 214 27.79 2.30 -17.68
N SER A 215 28.21 2.66 -16.47
CA SER A 215 28.97 3.89 -16.18
C SER A 215 30.44 3.61 -15.79
N GLY A 216 31.08 2.62 -16.45
CA GLY A 216 32.48 2.33 -16.35
C GLY A 216 33.23 2.77 -17.61
#